data_1d12c08d76c9f97296403e62771e3057
#
_entry.id   1d12c08d76c9f97296403e62771e3057
#
_cell.length_a   1.000
_cell.length_b   1.000
_cell.length_c   1.000
_cell.angle_alpha   90.00
_cell.angle_beta   90.00
_cell.angle_gamma   90.00
#
_symmetry.space_group_name_H-M   'P 1'
#
loop_
_entity.id
_entity.type
_entity.pdbx_description
1 polymer ?
#
loop_
_entity_poly.entity_id
_entity_poly.type
_entity_poly.pdbx_seq_one_letter_code
_entity_poly.pdbx_strand_id
1 'polypeptide(L)'
;MKKLMMMAVAAVCALPTMAESGDSLVFETIIANPVTSIKNQNNSGTCWCYSSLAFLESEAMKKNPKIKDLDLCESFVVNKTYIDRADRNVRTHGDASFSQGGSFYDVIYCMANYGLIPEGNMPYPNTLYGDSLFNFTSFFPPMEAYIKAIAKSDAKKINPMWKKDVQGMIDNYFGKCPETFKYEGKIYTPQTFVKDYLKLDPNDYVSLTSYTHHPFYSSFILEIQDNWRWGSSYNLPLDELMRVMDEAVKNGWTFAWGADVSEEGFSRRTGKNRCVATVPDTKSNAGVGSDQSKWTGEKAGAKISVADGAGEKTITQEMRQLGYDNWTTTDDHGMQIYGIAKDQNGKEYFMMKNSWGEYGPYKGFWYVSKPYAAYKTMNIVINKNAVPKDIRKKLGI
;
A
#
# COMPACT_ATOMS: atom_id res chain seq x y z
N MET A 1 64.04 -14.63 10.00
CA MET A 1 63.32 -15.41 8.95
C MET A 1 61.87 -15.00 8.97
N LYS A 2 61.48 -14.09 8.06
CA LYS A 2 60.10 -13.60 7.93
C LYS A 2 59.37 -14.54 6.97
N LYS A 3 58.28 -15.22 7.47
CA LYS A 3 57.40 -15.98 6.58
C LYS A 3 56.35 -15.02 6.01
N LEU A 4 56.41 -14.86 4.71
CA LEU A 4 55.44 -14.15 3.91
C LEU A 4 54.23 -15.09 3.71
N MET A 5 53.05 -14.70 4.18
CA MET A 5 51.80 -15.43 3.99
C MET A 5 51.09 -14.83 2.77
N MET A 6 51.12 -15.58 1.68
CA MET A 6 50.44 -15.24 0.42
C MET A 6 48.97 -15.54 0.58
N MET A 7 48.09 -14.52 0.58
CA MET A 7 46.66 -14.69 0.46
C MET A 7 46.32 -14.89 -1.02
N ALA A 8 45.84 -16.09 -1.34
CA ALA A 8 45.28 -16.36 -2.65
C ALA A 8 43.85 -15.82 -2.68
N VAL A 9 43.62 -14.80 -3.49
CA VAL A 9 42.30 -14.32 -3.84
C VAL A 9 41.72 -15.27 -4.89
N ALA A 10 40.79 -16.12 -4.50
CA ALA A 10 40.02 -16.93 -5.43
C ALA A 10 39.04 -16.03 -6.18
N ALA A 11 39.35 -15.68 -7.40
CA ALA A 11 38.37 -15.08 -8.32
C ALA A 11 37.35 -16.15 -8.69
N VAL A 12 36.15 -16.05 -8.13
CA VAL A 12 35.01 -16.83 -8.60
C VAL A 12 34.58 -16.25 -9.93
N CYS A 13 35.04 -16.88 -11.02
CA CYS A 13 34.49 -16.66 -12.34
C CYS A 13 33.05 -17.20 -12.33
N ALA A 14 32.06 -16.32 -12.16
CA ALA A 14 30.68 -16.63 -12.48
C ALA A 14 30.60 -16.88 -13.99
N LEU A 15 30.49 -18.13 -14.38
CA LEU A 15 30.10 -18.51 -15.73
C LEU A 15 28.70 -17.93 -15.96
N PRO A 16 28.44 -17.21 -17.07
CA PRO A 16 27.10 -16.84 -17.43
C PRO A 16 26.34 -18.16 -17.71
N THR A 17 25.41 -18.51 -16.84
CA THR A 17 24.39 -19.49 -17.21
C THR A 17 23.67 -18.88 -18.40
N MET A 18 23.84 -19.48 -19.56
CA MET A 18 23.02 -19.20 -20.74
C MET A 18 21.58 -19.38 -20.31
N ALA A 19 20.85 -18.30 -20.07
CA ALA A 19 19.41 -18.31 -19.91
C ALA A 19 18.84 -18.85 -21.21
N GLU A 20 18.00 -19.87 -21.11
CA GLU A 20 17.20 -20.33 -22.25
C GLU A 20 16.53 -19.12 -22.90
N SER A 21 16.81 -18.96 -24.18
CA SER A 21 16.36 -17.87 -25.03
C SER A 21 14.84 -17.78 -25.03
N GLY A 22 14.29 -16.73 -24.49
CA GLY A 22 12.87 -16.39 -24.61
C GLY A 22 12.35 -15.54 -23.45
N ASP A 23 12.35 -14.24 -23.63
CA ASP A 23 11.33 -13.30 -23.20
C ASP A 23 11.10 -13.01 -21.69
N SER A 24 11.90 -13.49 -20.74
CA SER A 24 11.81 -13.06 -19.35
C SER A 24 12.57 -11.75 -19.13
N LEU A 25 11.92 -10.79 -18.44
CA LEU A 25 12.60 -9.57 -18.02
C LEU A 25 13.60 -9.91 -16.92
N VAL A 26 14.81 -9.36 -17.06
CA VAL A 26 15.90 -9.44 -16.08
C VAL A 26 16.15 -8.05 -15.54
N PHE A 27 16.13 -7.89 -14.22
CA PHE A 27 16.24 -6.59 -13.59
C PHE A 27 17.57 -6.39 -12.89
N GLU A 28 18.17 -5.21 -13.11
CA GLU A 28 19.31 -4.69 -12.37
C GLU A 28 18.85 -3.54 -11.47
N THR A 29 19.11 -3.64 -10.16
CA THR A 29 18.75 -2.58 -9.19
C THR A 29 19.61 -1.34 -9.41
N ILE A 30 18.97 -0.19 -9.61
CA ILE A 30 19.62 1.12 -9.63
C ILE A 30 19.77 1.66 -8.21
N ILE A 31 18.64 1.65 -7.46
CA ILE A 31 18.58 2.06 -6.06
C ILE A 31 17.50 1.29 -5.32
N ALA A 32 17.79 0.87 -4.10
CA ALA A 32 16.82 0.26 -3.20
C ALA A 32 16.96 0.88 -1.81
N ASN A 33 15.91 1.52 -1.34
CA ASN A 33 15.84 2.08 0.00
C ASN A 33 15.48 0.97 1.01
N PRO A 34 15.90 1.08 2.28
CA PRO A 34 15.62 0.06 3.28
C PRO A 34 14.12 -0.15 3.48
N VAL A 35 13.71 -1.41 3.48
CA VAL A 35 12.36 -1.88 3.80
C VAL A 35 12.44 -3.08 4.74
N THR A 36 11.38 -3.29 5.50
CA THR A 36 11.21 -4.43 6.39
C THR A 36 10.76 -5.68 5.62
N SER A 37 10.66 -6.83 6.31
CA SER A 37 10.26 -8.11 5.70
C SER A 37 8.89 -8.05 5.01
N ILE A 38 8.68 -8.95 4.05
CA ILE A 38 7.37 -9.14 3.40
C ILE A 38 6.37 -9.67 4.43
N LYS A 39 5.18 -9.06 4.44
CA LYS A 39 4.04 -9.48 5.25
C LYS A 39 2.98 -10.17 4.41
N ASN A 40 2.01 -10.79 5.08
CA ASN A 40 0.91 -11.49 4.42
C ASN A 40 -0.43 -11.11 5.04
N GLN A 41 -1.19 -10.24 4.35
CA GLN A 41 -2.55 -9.88 4.74
C GLN A 41 -3.54 -11.03 4.59
N ASN A 42 -3.16 -12.08 3.86
CA ASN A 42 -3.96 -13.27 3.60
C ASN A 42 -5.39 -12.91 3.14
N ASN A 43 -6.41 -13.54 3.73
CA ASN A 43 -7.81 -13.37 3.37
C ASN A 43 -8.45 -12.19 4.13
N SER A 44 -7.90 -10.99 3.90
CA SER A 44 -8.41 -9.73 4.46
C SER A 44 -8.22 -8.58 3.46
N GLY A 45 -9.14 -7.62 3.48
CA GLY A 45 -9.03 -6.39 2.69
C GLY A 45 -8.24 -5.29 3.42
N THR A 46 -7.10 -5.63 4.05
CA THR A 46 -6.33 -4.71 4.90
C THR A 46 -5.02 -4.24 4.27
N CYS A 47 -4.90 -4.31 2.94
CA CYS A 47 -3.73 -3.84 2.19
C CYS A 47 -3.33 -2.40 2.52
N TRP A 48 -4.31 -1.52 2.74
CA TRP A 48 -4.12 -0.13 3.17
C TRP A 48 -3.32 -0.02 4.48
N CYS A 49 -3.56 -0.94 5.42
CA CYS A 49 -2.86 -0.99 6.70
C CYS A 49 -1.42 -1.51 6.52
N TYR A 50 -1.26 -2.67 5.89
CA TYR A 50 0.04 -3.31 5.65
C TYR A 50 0.99 -2.39 4.87
N SER A 51 0.52 -1.75 3.80
CA SER A 51 1.35 -0.86 2.98
C SER A 51 1.73 0.42 3.69
N SER A 52 0.81 1.02 4.45
CA SER A 52 1.11 2.23 5.24
C SER A 52 2.08 1.94 6.38
N LEU A 53 1.91 0.82 7.09
CA LEU A 53 2.84 0.45 8.15
C LEU A 53 4.22 0.12 7.58
N ALA A 54 4.31 -0.61 6.47
CA ALA A 54 5.57 -0.85 5.77
C ALA A 54 6.28 0.47 5.39
N PHE A 55 5.53 1.46 4.92
CA PHE A 55 6.05 2.80 4.66
C PHE A 55 6.54 3.49 5.93
N LEU A 56 5.75 3.50 7.01
CA LEU A 56 6.10 4.12 8.28
C LEU A 56 7.28 3.42 8.97
N GLU A 57 7.43 2.13 8.80
CA GLU A 57 8.61 1.37 9.24
C GLU A 57 9.88 1.88 8.57
N SER A 58 9.85 2.08 7.24
CA SER A 58 10.97 2.68 6.50
C SER A 58 11.27 4.11 6.96
N GLU A 59 10.22 4.91 7.21
CA GLU A 59 10.36 6.27 7.75
C GLU A 59 11.00 6.26 9.16
N ALA A 60 10.57 5.35 10.04
CA ALA A 60 11.13 5.21 11.38
C ALA A 60 12.60 4.78 11.33
N MET A 61 12.99 3.83 10.49
CA MET A 61 14.39 3.43 10.28
C MET A 61 15.24 4.59 9.76
N LYS A 62 14.68 5.43 8.88
CA LYS A 62 15.37 6.63 8.36
C LYS A 62 15.57 7.68 9.45
N LYS A 63 14.56 7.96 10.29
CA LYS A 63 14.60 8.96 11.37
C LYS A 63 15.36 8.50 12.60
N ASN A 64 15.36 7.21 12.88
CA ASN A 64 16.07 6.61 14.00
C ASN A 64 17.01 5.49 13.52
N PRO A 65 18.27 5.79 13.19
CA PRO A 65 19.22 4.80 12.67
C PRO A 65 19.58 3.65 13.64
N LYS A 66 19.11 3.70 14.88
CA LYS A 66 19.23 2.58 15.84
C LYS A 66 18.27 1.44 15.49
N ILE A 67 17.14 1.77 14.87
CA ILE A 67 16.17 0.79 14.40
C ILE A 67 16.77 0.07 13.17
N LYS A 68 17.02 -1.23 13.30
CA LYS A 68 17.54 -2.07 12.20
C LYS A 68 16.47 -2.94 11.57
N ASP A 69 15.50 -3.31 12.36
CA ASP A 69 14.31 -4.03 11.96
C ASP A 69 13.13 -3.54 12.81
N LEU A 70 11.97 -3.47 12.21
CA LEU A 70 10.75 -2.98 12.84
C LEU A 70 9.56 -3.71 12.25
N ASP A 71 8.67 -4.09 13.13
CA ASP A 71 7.40 -4.73 12.78
C ASP A 71 6.29 -4.01 13.55
N LEU A 72 5.49 -3.21 12.85
CA LEU A 72 4.36 -2.48 13.43
C LEU A 72 3.08 -3.32 13.36
N CYS A 73 2.26 -3.23 14.38
CA CYS A 73 1.11 -4.11 14.59
C CYS A 73 -0.11 -3.68 13.76
N GLU A 74 -0.43 -4.42 12.72
CA GLU A 74 -1.62 -4.22 11.90
C GLU A 74 -2.91 -4.43 12.71
N SER A 75 -2.93 -5.41 13.61
CA SER A 75 -4.10 -5.69 14.48
C SER A 75 -4.53 -4.48 15.29
N PHE A 76 -3.57 -3.71 15.82
CA PHE A 76 -3.85 -2.49 16.56
C PHE A 76 -4.51 -1.42 15.69
N VAL A 77 -3.96 -1.19 14.50
CA VAL A 77 -4.46 -0.16 13.58
C VAL A 77 -5.84 -0.53 13.05
N VAL A 78 -6.03 -1.79 12.66
CA VAL A 78 -7.33 -2.28 12.15
C VAL A 78 -8.40 -2.24 13.24
N ASN A 79 -8.06 -2.64 14.49
CA ASN A 79 -8.97 -2.55 15.64
C ASN A 79 -9.50 -1.11 15.82
N LYS A 80 -8.59 -0.12 15.88
CA LYS A 80 -8.96 1.29 16.06
C LYS A 80 -9.75 1.83 14.87
N THR A 81 -9.34 1.49 13.67
CA THR A 81 -9.95 2.00 12.44
C THR A 81 -11.36 1.45 12.24
N TYR A 82 -11.60 0.18 12.52
CA TYR A 82 -12.92 -0.41 12.29
C TYR A 82 -14.00 0.14 13.23
N ILE A 83 -13.66 0.45 14.48
CA ILE A 83 -14.64 1.10 15.38
C ILE A 83 -14.97 2.52 14.92
N ASP A 84 -13.98 3.27 14.43
CA ASP A 84 -14.19 4.61 13.86
C ASP A 84 -15.05 4.55 12.60
N ARG A 85 -14.79 3.57 11.72
CA ARG A 85 -15.55 3.39 10.48
C ARG A 85 -17.00 2.97 10.75
N ALA A 86 -17.22 2.11 11.75
CA ALA A 86 -18.56 1.76 12.20
C ALA A 86 -19.32 3.00 12.72
N ASP A 87 -18.66 3.83 13.54
CA ASP A 87 -19.27 5.08 14.03
C ASP A 87 -19.61 6.03 12.88
N ARG A 88 -18.73 6.15 11.90
CA ARG A 88 -18.98 6.97 10.70
C ARG A 88 -20.18 6.43 9.90
N ASN A 89 -20.21 5.13 9.62
CA ASN A 89 -21.30 4.49 8.88
C ASN A 89 -22.66 4.73 9.58
N VAL A 90 -22.73 4.53 10.88
CA VAL A 90 -23.97 4.75 11.64
C VAL A 90 -24.35 6.23 11.67
N ARG A 91 -23.40 7.16 11.88
CA ARG A 91 -23.66 8.61 11.87
C ARG A 91 -24.16 9.13 10.52
N THR A 92 -23.75 8.51 9.43
CA THR A 92 -24.16 8.86 8.05
C THR A 92 -25.31 8.00 7.55
N HIS A 93 -26.02 7.28 8.45
CA HIS A 93 -27.14 6.40 8.11
C HIS A 93 -26.81 5.36 7.02
N GLY A 94 -25.53 4.93 6.98
CA GLY A 94 -25.02 3.95 6.03
C GLY A 94 -24.53 4.51 4.70
N ASP A 95 -24.47 5.83 4.53
CA ASP A 95 -23.94 6.45 3.30
C ASP A 95 -22.42 6.36 3.21
N ALA A 96 -21.69 6.53 4.30
CA ALA A 96 -20.29 6.16 4.36
C ALA A 96 -20.17 4.64 4.45
N SER A 97 -19.44 4.02 3.52
CA SER A 97 -19.32 2.55 3.46
C SER A 97 -18.69 1.97 4.72
N PHE A 98 -19.19 0.80 5.16
CA PHE A 98 -18.47 -0.07 6.09
C PHE A 98 -17.99 -1.29 5.31
N SER A 99 -16.69 -1.40 5.07
CA SER A 99 -16.05 -2.47 4.33
C SER A 99 -14.70 -2.82 4.96
N GLN A 100 -14.02 -3.84 4.46
CA GLN A 100 -12.68 -4.23 4.93
C GLN A 100 -11.59 -3.27 4.47
N GLY A 101 -11.78 -2.62 3.31
CA GLY A 101 -10.85 -1.67 2.74
C GLY A 101 -10.63 -0.44 3.61
N GLY A 102 -9.77 0.43 3.18
CA GLY A 102 -9.44 1.67 3.86
C GLY A 102 -8.37 2.44 3.08
N SER A 103 -8.06 3.62 3.54
CA SER A 103 -7.07 4.48 2.90
C SER A 103 -5.83 4.66 3.77
N PHE A 104 -4.75 5.16 3.18
CA PHE A 104 -3.54 5.51 3.92
C PHE A 104 -3.79 6.57 5.01
N TYR A 105 -4.82 7.40 4.84
CA TYR A 105 -5.27 8.36 5.87
C TYR A 105 -5.68 7.69 7.17
N ASP A 106 -6.21 6.47 7.10
CA ASP A 106 -6.64 5.74 8.29
C ASP A 106 -5.46 5.44 9.21
N VAL A 107 -4.31 5.07 8.64
CA VAL A 107 -3.10 4.77 9.41
C VAL A 107 -2.46 6.04 9.95
N ILE A 108 -2.39 7.11 9.14
CA ILE A 108 -1.89 8.41 9.61
C ILE A 108 -2.79 8.97 10.72
N TYR A 109 -4.11 8.85 10.56
CA TYR A 109 -5.07 9.23 11.60
C TYR A 109 -4.91 8.38 12.87
N CYS A 110 -4.74 7.05 12.73
CA CYS A 110 -4.51 6.16 13.86
C CYS A 110 -3.23 6.55 14.60
N MET A 111 -2.13 6.77 13.88
CA MET A 111 -0.86 7.22 14.45
C MET A 111 -1.01 8.54 15.23
N ALA A 112 -1.78 9.50 14.69
CA ALA A 112 -1.99 10.81 15.30
C ALA A 112 -2.85 10.75 16.57
N ASN A 113 -3.91 9.92 16.58
CA ASN A 113 -4.94 9.95 17.62
C ASN A 113 -4.82 8.80 18.62
N TYR A 114 -4.33 7.64 18.19
CA TYR A 114 -4.23 6.42 19.00
C TYR A 114 -2.79 5.97 19.22
N GLY A 115 -1.86 6.43 18.38
CA GLY A 115 -0.48 5.96 18.36
C GLY A 115 -0.30 4.69 17.53
N LEU A 116 0.86 4.04 17.70
CA LEU A 116 1.22 2.76 17.10
C LEU A 116 1.89 1.87 18.16
N ILE A 117 1.90 0.59 17.91
CA ILE A 117 2.61 -0.39 18.75
C ILE A 117 3.40 -1.36 17.88
N PRO A 118 4.47 -1.98 18.37
CA PRO A 118 5.15 -3.05 17.65
C PRO A 118 4.33 -4.34 17.67
N GLU A 119 4.49 -5.16 16.62
CA GLU A 119 3.95 -6.51 16.56
C GLU A 119 4.40 -7.32 17.79
N GLY A 120 3.60 -8.29 18.20
CA GLY A 120 3.87 -9.07 19.41
C GLY A 120 3.41 -8.43 20.71
N ASN A 121 2.94 -7.18 20.72
CA ASN A 121 2.30 -6.52 21.87
C ASN A 121 0.76 -6.61 21.86
N MET A 122 0.21 -7.24 20.83
CA MET A 122 -1.15 -7.78 20.82
C MET A 122 -1.11 -9.28 20.55
N PRO A 123 -2.14 -10.02 21.01
CA PRO A 123 -2.29 -11.40 20.57
C PRO A 123 -2.29 -11.42 19.04
N TYR A 124 -1.60 -12.39 18.45
CA TYR A 124 -1.69 -12.60 17.03
C TYR A 124 -3.14 -12.91 16.63
N PRO A 125 -3.64 -12.52 15.45
CA PRO A 125 -5.07 -12.56 15.13
C PRO A 125 -5.72 -13.95 15.26
N ASN A 126 -4.93 -14.99 15.30
CA ASN A 126 -5.38 -16.37 15.38
C ASN A 126 -5.66 -16.89 16.80
N THR A 127 -5.40 -16.13 17.86
CA THR A 127 -5.47 -16.68 19.23
C THR A 127 -6.87 -17.13 19.63
N LEU A 128 -7.92 -16.52 19.08
CA LEU A 128 -9.30 -16.87 19.41
C LEU A 128 -9.97 -17.72 18.32
N TYR A 129 -9.56 -17.58 17.05
CA TYR A 129 -10.11 -18.30 15.89
C TYR A 129 -9.19 -19.40 15.38
N GLY A 130 -7.94 -19.50 15.87
CA GLY A 130 -6.95 -20.49 15.47
C GLY A 130 -6.22 -20.19 14.17
N ASP A 131 -6.47 -19.01 13.57
CA ASP A 131 -5.81 -18.60 12.31
C ASP A 131 -4.40 -18.07 12.58
N SER A 132 -3.41 -18.45 11.78
CA SER A 132 -2.04 -17.92 11.88
C SER A 132 -1.81 -16.63 11.08
N LEU A 133 -2.80 -16.20 10.30
CA LEU A 133 -2.85 -14.97 9.49
C LEU A 133 -4.27 -14.44 9.52
N PHE A 134 -4.48 -13.19 9.11
CA PHE A 134 -5.84 -12.64 9.02
C PHE A 134 -6.72 -13.47 8.10
N ASN A 135 -7.88 -13.85 8.62
CA ASN A 135 -8.93 -14.53 7.85
C ASN A 135 -10.30 -13.94 8.23
N PHE A 136 -10.77 -13.03 7.41
CA PHE A 136 -11.99 -12.26 7.69
C PHE A 136 -13.27 -12.94 7.21
N THR A 137 -13.18 -14.14 6.67
CA THR A 137 -14.35 -14.88 6.15
C THR A 137 -15.44 -15.06 7.19
N SER A 138 -15.09 -15.37 8.43
CA SER A 138 -16.06 -15.61 9.51
C SER A 138 -16.23 -14.41 10.44
N PHE A 139 -15.22 -13.54 10.52
CA PHE A 139 -15.21 -12.38 11.41
C PHE A 139 -16.00 -11.19 10.85
N PHE A 140 -15.68 -10.79 9.62
CA PHE A 140 -16.16 -9.52 9.08
C PHE A 140 -17.65 -9.52 8.71
N PRO A 141 -18.22 -10.53 8.00
CA PRO A 141 -19.60 -10.48 7.55
C PRO A 141 -20.66 -10.33 8.66
N PRO A 142 -20.56 -11.02 9.81
CA PRO A 142 -21.51 -10.81 10.91
C PRO A 142 -21.43 -9.40 11.49
N MET A 143 -20.24 -8.85 11.65
CA MET A 143 -20.02 -7.48 12.13
C MET A 143 -20.58 -6.45 11.16
N GLU A 144 -20.32 -6.62 9.87
CA GLU A 144 -20.86 -5.75 8.81
C GLU A 144 -22.41 -5.79 8.80
N ALA A 145 -23.02 -6.96 8.89
CA ALA A 145 -24.46 -7.11 8.94
C ALA A 145 -25.07 -6.40 10.17
N TYR A 146 -24.42 -6.54 11.33
CA TYR A 146 -24.86 -5.87 12.56
C TYR A 146 -24.81 -4.34 12.41
N ILE A 147 -23.71 -3.79 11.92
CA ILE A 147 -23.54 -2.35 11.73
C ILE A 147 -24.54 -1.80 10.71
N LYS A 148 -24.76 -2.50 9.59
CA LYS A 148 -25.77 -2.14 8.58
C LYS A 148 -27.17 -2.14 9.18
N ALA A 149 -27.53 -3.10 10.02
CA ALA A 149 -28.81 -3.15 10.69
C ALA A 149 -29.01 -1.93 11.62
N ILE A 150 -28.00 -1.51 12.35
CA ILE A 150 -28.05 -0.30 13.18
C ILE A 150 -28.20 0.96 12.30
N ALA A 151 -27.38 1.10 11.26
CA ALA A 151 -27.34 2.29 10.38
C ALA A 151 -28.65 2.49 9.60
N LYS A 152 -29.36 1.41 9.26
CA LYS A 152 -30.63 1.42 8.51
C LYS A 152 -31.85 1.16 9.40
N SER A 153 -31.72 1.27 10.72
CA SER A 153 -32.82 1.08 11.66
C SER A 153 -33.88 2.17 11.50
N ASP A 154 -35.14 1.76 11.52
CA ASP A 154 -36.32 2.65 11.56
C ASP A 154 -36.56 3.28 12.95
N ALA A 155 -35.74 2.95 13.93
CA ALA A 155 -35.86 3.46 15.28
C ALA A 155 -35.63 4.98 15.31
N LYS A 156 -36.54 5.73 15.91
CA LYS A 156 -36.40 7.18 16.13
C LYS A 156 -35.18 7.53 17.02
N LYS A 157 -34.73 6.57 17.81
CA LYS A 157 -33.58 6.70 18.71
C LYS A 157 -32.87 5.35 18.85
N ILE A 158 -31.63 5.30 18.46
CA ILE A 158 -30.80 4.09 18.64
C ILE A 158 -30.10 4.11 20.01
N ASN A 159 -29.91 2.93 20.58
CA ASN A 159 -29.14 2.78 21.81
C ASN A 159 -27.63 2.82 21.52
N PRO A 160 -26.86 3.75 22.12
CA PRO A 160 -25.42 3.88 21.85
C PRO A 160 -24.58 2.68 22.32
N MET A 161 -25.20 1.71 23.02
CA MET A 161 -24.50 0.47 23.43
C MET A 161 -24.00 -0.37 22.26
N TRP A 162 -24.55 -0.22 21.05
CA TRP A 162 -24.08 -0.89 19.84
C TRP A 162 -22.58 -0.74 19.61
N LYS A 163 -21.98 0.39 20.03
CA LYS A 163 -20.53 0.61 19.94
C LYS A 163 -19.74 -0.38 20.78
N LYS A 164 -20.24 -0.74 21.97
CA LYS A 164 -19.61 -1.74 22.82
C LYS A 164 -19.75 -3.14 22.24
N ASP A 165 -20.86 -3.42 21.57
CA ASP A 165 -21.08 -4.71 20.89
C ASP A 165 -20.07 -4.86 19.74
N VAL A 166 -19.93 -3.84 18.89
CA VAL A 166 -18.93 -3.82 17.79
C VAL A 166 -17.51 -3.91 18.35
N GLN A 167 -17.17 -3.14 19.39
CA GLN A 167 -15.85 -3.24 20.03
C GLN A 167 -15.61 -4.66 20.57
N GLY A 168 -16.63 -5.29 21.15
CA GLY A 168 -16.55 -6.68 21.61
C GLY A 168 -16.26 -7.66 20.48
N MET A 169 -16.93 -7.51 19.33
CA MET A 169 -16.65 -8.33 18.14
C MET A 169 -15.21 -8.15 17.65
N ILE A 170 -14.73 -6.90 17.60
CA ILE A 170 -13.37 -6.56 17.18
C ILE A 170 -12.33 -7.12 18.17
N ASP A 171 -12.53 -6.91 19.47
CA ASP A 171 -11.63 -7.40 20.51
C ASP A 171 -11.60 -8.92 20.60
N ASN A 172 -12.72 -9.59 20.29
CA ASN A 172 -12.78 -11.05 20.22
C ASN A 172 -11.94 -11.62 19.08
N TYR A 173 -11.70 -10.85 18.03
CA TYR A 173 -10.86 -11.28 16.91
C TYR A 173 -9.40 -10.88 17.10
N PHE A 174 -9.13 -9.58 17.31
CA PHE A 174 -7.77 -9.03 17.37
C PHE A 174 -7.13 -9.06 18.77
N GLY A 175 -7.93 -9.22 19.80
CA GLY A 175 -7.52 -8.91 21.18
C GLY A 175 -7.73 -7.43 21.52
N LYS A 176 -7.62 -7.12 22.82
CA LYS A 176 -7.72 -5.75 23.32
C LYS A 176 -6.44 -4.97 23.07
N CYS A 177 -6.60 -3.74 22.58
CA CYS A 177 -5.46 -2.84 22.43
C CYS A 177 -4.84 -2.49 23.79
N PRO A 178 -3.51 -2.63 23.98
CA PRO A 178 -2.85 -2.27 25.22
C PRO A 178 -2.83 -0.76 25.43
N GLU A 179 -3.01 -0.32 26.69
CA GLU A 179 -2.79 1.08 27.09
C GLU A 179 -1.30 1.40 27.21
N THR A 180 -0.52 0.44 27.67
CA THR A 180 0.94 0.49 27.79
C THR A 180 1.54 -0.86 27.43
N PHE A 181 2.77 -0.83 26.95
CA PHE A 181 3.54 -2.04 26.63
C PHE A 181 5.04 -1.83 26.87
N LYS A 182 5.78 -2.94 27.00
CA LYS A 182 7.23 -2.92 27.13
C LYS A 182 7.90 -3.20 25.80
N TYR A 183 8.83 -2.33 25.40
CA TYR A 183 9.65 -2.52 24.21
C TYR A 183 11.09 -2.10 24.47
N GLU A 184 12.06 -2.93 24.12
CA GLU A 184 13.50 -2.72 24.40
C GLU A 184 13.80 -2.24 25.82
N GLY A 185 13.16 -2.85 26.82
CA GLY A 185 13.38 -2.58 28.23
C GLY A 185 12.67 -1.34 28.79
N LYS A 186 11.98 -0.55 27.96
CA LYS A 186 11.22 0.65 28.37
C LYS A 186 9.72 0.40 28.26
N ILE A 187 8.94 1.16 29.04
CA ILE A 187 7.48 1.17 28.97
C ILE A 187 7.06 2.37 28.13
N TYR A 188 6.14 2.11 27.19
CA TYR A 188 5.56 3.12 26.31
C TYR A 188 4.03 3.05 26.35
N THR A 189 3.38 4.17 26.11
CA THR A 189 2.04 4.20 25.54
C THR A 189 2.16 4.15 24.01
N PRO A 190 1.11 3.79 23.25
CA PRO A 190 1.17 3.84 21.79
C PRO A 190 1.61 5.21 21.24
N GLN A 191 1.19 6.31 21.87
CA GLN A 191 1.56 7.69 21.46
C GLN A 191 3.03 8.00 21.78
N THR A 192 3.52 7.62 22.96
CA THR A 192 4.94 7.85 23.31
C THR A 192 5.87 6.98 22.48
N PHE A 193 5.43 5.81 22.07
CA PHE A 193 6.20 4.96 21.13
C PHE A 193 6.40 5.65 19.79
N VAL A 194 5.35 6.23 19.19
CA VAL A 194 5.44 7.02 17.94
C VAL A 194 6.42 8.19 18.10
N LYS A 195 6.24 8.98 19.18
CA LYS A 195 7.02 10.20 19.38
C LYS A 195 8.48 9.91 19.79
N ASP A 196 8.67 9.06 20.80
CA ASP A 196 9.97 8.96 21.48
C ASP A 196 10.85 7.84 20.91
N TYR A 197 10.25 6.76 20.36
CA TYR A 197 10.99 5.66 19.76
C TYR A 197 11.05 5.76 18.24
N LEU A 198 9.90 5.80 17.55
CA LEU A 198 9.82 5.87 16.10
C LEU A 198 10.26 7.22 15.54
N LYS A 199 10.13 8.31 16.32
CA LYS A 199 10.43 9.70 15.90
C LYS A 199 9.56 10.16 14.72
N LEU A 200 8.34 9.65 14.63
CA LEU A 200 7.40 10.00 13.58
C LEU A 200 6.49 11.16 14.03
N ASP A 201 6.19 12.06 13.09
CA ASP A 201 5.20 13.12 13.26
C ASP A 201 4.13 12.96 12.16
N PRO A 202 2.84 12.76 12.51
CA PRO A 202 1.77 12.64 11.53
C PRO A 202 1.68 13.82 10.55
N ASN A 203 2.11 15.01 10.97
CA ASN A 203 2.10 16.22 10.14
C ASN A 203 3.19 16.23 9.06
N ASP A 204 4.11 15.30 9.07
CA ASP A 204 5.13 15.17 8.04
C ASP A 204 4.62 14.52 6.75
N TYR A 205 3.42 13.95 6.76
CA TYR A 205 2.90 13.14 5.65
C TYR A 205 1.80 13.85 4.89
N VAL A 206 1.89 13.75 3.56
CA VAL A 206 0.93 14.33 2.63
C VAL A 206 0.48 13.28 1.62
N SER A 207 -0.76 13.38 1.16
CA SER A 207 -1.26 12.60 0.04
C SER A 207 -1.19 13.42 -1.24
N LEU A 208 -0.72 12.79 -2.33
CA LEU A 208 -0.62 13.40 -3.66
C LEU A 208 -1.37 12.54 -4.68
N THR A 209 -2.02 13.20 -5.62
CA THR A 209 -2.74 12.58 -6.74
C THR A 209 -2.62 13.43 -8.01
N SER A 210 -3.23 12.98 -9.12
CA SER A 210 -3.19 13.70 -10.39
C SER A 210 -4.48 13.48 -11.18
N TYR A 211 -5.42 14.42 -11.10
CA TYR A 211 -6.69 14.37 -11.83
C TYR A 211 -7.13 15.75 -12.29
N THR A 212 -7.78 15.87 -13.45
CA THR A 212 -8.13 17.15 -14.10
C THR A 212 -9.48 17.71 -13.69
N HIS A 213 -10.33 16.94 -13.01
CA HIS A 213 -11.66 17.39 -12.54
C HIS A 213 -11.58 18.34 -11.34
N HIS A 214 -10.39 18.50 -10.74
CA HIS A 214 -10.09 19.52 -9.76
C HIS A 214 -8.84 20.32 -10.18
N PRO A 215 -8.71 21.60 -9.74
CA PRO A 215 -7.55 22.42 -10.09
C PRO A 215 -6.25 21.79 -9.59
N PHE A 216 -5.21 21.86 -10.42
CA PHE A 216 -3.86 21.50 -9.98
C PHE A 216 -3.36 22.49 -8.91
N TYR A 217 -2.45 22.00 -8.07
CA TYR A 217 -1.86 22.71 -6.92
C TYR A 217 -2.87 23.12 -5.84
N SER A 218 -4.05 22.53 -5.84
CA SER A 218 -5.03 22.57 -4.78
C SER A 218 -5.18 21.21 -4.11
N SER A 219 -5.86 21.15 -2.98
CA SER A 219 -6.25 19.88 -2.35
C SER A 219 -7.75 19.64 -2.52
N PHE A 220 -8.12 18.38 -2.67
CA PHE A 220 -9.52 17.95 -2.71
C PHE A 220 -9.67 16.59 -2.05
N ILE A 221 -10.90 16.25 -1.69
CA ILE A 221 -11.24 14.92 -1.18
C ILE A 221 -11.25 13.97 -2.37
N LEU A 222 -10.31 13.04 -2.44
CA LEU A 222 -10.29 12.04 -3.49
C LEU A 222 -11.53 11.13 -3.37
N GLU A 223 -12.36 11.11 -4.42
CA GLU A 223 -13.64 10.43 -4.46
C GLU A 223 -13.44 8.94 -4.78
N ILE A 224 -13.06 8.19 -3.78
CA ILE A 224 -12.96 6.72 -3.78
C ILE A 224 -13.68 6.17 -2.55
N GLN A 225 -14.23 4.96 -2.66
CA GLN A 225 -15.06 4.37 -1.59
C GLN A 225 -14.28 4.16 -0.28
N ASP A 226 -13.00 3.86 -0.38
CA ASP A 226 -12.16 3.60 0.77
C ASP A 226 -11.64 4.88 1.46
N ASN A 227 -11.86 6.06 0.85
CA ASN A 227 -11.63 7.35 1.50
C ASN A 227 -12.82 7.79 2.39
N TRP A 228 -13.31 6.90 3.21
CA TRP A 228 -14.47 7.13 4.10
C TRP A 228 -14.23 8.19 5.18
N ARG A 229 -12.97 8.54 5.47
CA ARG A 229 -12.61 9.67 6.36
C ARG A 229 -12.64 11.02 5.65
N TRP A 230 -12.81 11.04 4.32
CA TRP A 230 -12.77 12.24 3.49
C TRP A 230 -11.44 12.97 3.58
N GLY A 231 -10.35 12.21 3.57
CA GLY A 231 -9.00 12.74 3.54
C GLY A 231 -8.72 13.46 2.22
N SER A 232 -7.99 14.59 2.28
CA SER A 232 -7.64 15.37 1.11
C SER A 232 -6.31 14.93 0.51
N SER A 233 -6.23 14.94 -0.82
CA SER A 233 -4.98 14.81 -1.58
C SER A 233 -4.65 16.12 -2.28
N TYR A 234 -3.38 16.49 -2.31
CA TYR A 234 -2.90 17.56 -3.17
C TYR A 234 -2.83 17.08 -4.61
N ASN A 235 -3.30 17.90 -5.53
CA ASN A 235 -3.43 17.58 -6.95
C ASN A 235 -2.25 18.15 -7.75
N LEU A 236 -1.59 17.31 -8.51
CA LEU A 236 -0.45 17.67 -9.35
C LEU A 236 -0.72 17.32 -10.81
N PRO A 237 -0.12 18.02 -11.80
CA PRO A 237 0.02 17.48 -13.14
C PRO A 237 0.71 16.11 -13.11
N LEU A 238 0.38 15.24 -14.06
CA LEU A 238 0.88 13.86 -14.09
C LEU A 238 2.41 13.78 -14.13
N ASP A 239 3.05 14.62 -14.92
CA ASP A 239 4.50 14.68 -15.06
C ASP A 239 5.17 15.09 -13.71
N GLU A 240 4.55 16.02 -12.97
CA GLU A 240 5.05 16.41 -11.65
C GLU A 240 4.82 15.33 -10.60
N LEU A 241 3.69 14.61 -10.62
CA LEU A 241 3.49 13.47 -9.75
C LEU A 241 4.55 12.38 -10.00
N MET A 242 4.79 12.05 -11.28
CA MET A 242 5.82 11.07 -11.65
C MET A 242 7.22 11.52 -11.26
N ARG A 243 7.53 12.83 -11.38
CA ARG A 243 8.78 13.41 -10.91
C ARG A 243 8.94 13.29 -9.40
N VAL A 244 7.89 13.56 -8.62
CA VAL A 244 7.91 13.36 -7.16
C VAL A 244 8.23 11.91 -6.82
N MET A 245 7.55 10.95 -7.43
CA MET A 245 7.76 9.52 -7.18
C MET A 245 9.21 9.12 -7.49
N ASP A 246 9.74 9.57 -8.61
CA ASP A 246 11.09 9.23 -9.08
C ASP A 246 12.18 9.86 -8.20
N GLU A 247 12.11 11.19 -7.97
CA GLU A 247 13.08 11.91 -7.16
C GLU A 247 13.04 11.47 -5.69
N ALA A 248 11.87 11.16 -5.15
CA ALA A 248 11.75 10.65 -3.78
C ALA A 248 12.58 9.37 -3.60
N VAL A 249 12.40 8.38 -4.47
CA VAL A 249 13.15 7.12 -4.38
C VAL A 249 14.64 7.35 -4.57
N LYS A 250 15.05 8.17 -5.55
CA LYS A 250 16.46 8.50 -5.83
C LYS A 250 17.12 9.23 -4.65
N ASN A 251 16.35 9.95 -3.83
CA ASN A 251 16.83 10.67 -2.65
C ASN A 251 16.65 9.91 -1.34
N GLY A 252 16.46 8.60 -1.39
CA GLY A 252 16.44 7.74 -0.21
C GLY A 252 15.11 7.74 0.55
N TRP A 253 13.99 8.01 -0.13
CA TRP A 253 12.65 7.95 0.44
C TRP A 253 11.86 6.79 -0.15
N THR A 254 10.89 6.31 0.62
CA THR A 254 9.85 5.39 0.17
C THR A 254 8.49 6.08 0.26
N PHE A 255 7.45 5.47 -0.26
CA PHE A 255 6.08 5.99 -0.12
C PHE A 255 5.05 4.88 -0.21
N ALA A 256 3.90 5.07 0.46
CA ALA A 256 2.74 4.24 0.28
C ALA A 256 2.09 4.56 -1.07
N TRP A 257 1.70 3.54 -1.82
CA TRP A 257 1.22 3.63 -3.20
C TRP A 257 -0.11 2.89 -3.35
N GLY A 258 -1.18 3.66 -3.60
CA GLY A 258 -2.50 3.15 -3.93
C GLY A 258 -2.68 3.07 -5.43
N ALA A 259 -3.10 1.92 -5.94
CA ALA A 259 -3.24 1.69 -7.37
C ALA A 259 -4.28 0.63 -7.70
N ASP A 260 -4.78 0.74 -8.93
CA ASP A 260 -5.51 -0.34 -9.57
C ASP A 260 -4.54 -1.47 -9.94
N VAL A 261 -4.85 -2.68 -9.52
CA VAL A 261 -4.07 -3.90 -9.77
C VAL A 261 -4.90 -5.00 -10.45
N SER A 262 -6.13 -4.69 -10.81
CA SER A 262 -7.04 -5.61 -11.49
C SER A 262 -6.76 -5.74 -12.99
N GLU A 263 -5.74 -5.07 -13.47
CA GLU A 263 -5.32 -4.97 -14.85
C GLU A 263 -4.68 -6.26 -15.37
N GLU A 264 -4.85 -6.50 -16.66
CA GLU A 264 -4.24 -7.61 -17.38
C GLU A 264 -2.71 -7.58 -17.27
N GLY A 265 -2.11 -6.38 -17.34
CA GLY A 265 -0.67 -6.17 -17.21
C GLY A 265 -0.10 -6.32 -15.79
N PHE A 266 -0.96 -6.46 -14.76
CA PHE A 266 -0.53 -6.79 -13.40
C PHE A 266 -0.42 -8.31 -13.22
N SER A 267 0.73 -8.87 -13.63
CA SER A 267 0.90 -10.31 -13.79
C SER A 267 1.15 -11.05 -12.47
N ARG A 268 0.09 -11.49 -11.80
CA ARG A 268 0.16 -12.18 -10.49
C ARG A 268 0.48 -13.68 -10.58
N ARG A 269 -0.18 -14.41 -11.45
CA ARG A 269 -0.25 -15.89 -11.33
C ARG A 269 0.40 -16.69 -12.45
N THR A 270 0.49 -16.20 -13.66
CA THR A 270 0.89 -16.96 -14.84
C THR A 270 1.83 -16.15 -15.73
N GLY A 271 2.61 -16.84 -16.55
CA GLY A 271 3.51 -16.24 -17.52
C GLY A 271 4.95 -16.06 -17.03
N LYS A 272 5.83 -15.78 -17.95
CA LYS A 272 7.28 -15.63 -17.72
C LYS A 272 7.62 -14.42 -16.85
N ASN A 273 6.78 -13.37 -16.84
CA ASN A 273 7.00 -12.14 -16.09
C ASN A 273 6.07 -11.99 -14.88
N ARG A 274 5.95 -13.02 -14.07
CA ARG A 274 5.23 -12.93 -12.79
C ARG A 274 5.84 -11.86 -11.91
N CYS A 275 4.98 -11.16 -11.17
CA CYS A 275 5.37 -10.06 -10.28
C CYS A 275 5.98 -8.85 -11.04
N VAL A 276 5.50 -8.60 -12.26
CA VAL A 276 5.79 -7.40 -13.04
C VAL A 276 4.46 -6.75 -13.46
N ALA A 277 4.36 -5.44 -13.31
CA ALA A 277 3.21 -4.64 -13.72
C ALA A 277 3.60 -3.75 -14.92
N THR A 278 2.89 -3.88 -16.04
CA THR A 278 3.10 -3.15 -17.28
C THR A 278 1.77 -2.74 -17.91
N VAL A 279 1.78 -1.78 -18.84
CA VAL A 279 0.59 -1.39 -19.61
C VAL A 279 0.85 -1.70 -21.10
N PRO A 280 0.60 -2.93 -21.55
CA PRO A 280 0.84 -3.30 -22.93
C PRO A 280 0.02 -2.43 -23.90
N ASP A 281 0.61 -2.04 -25.03
CA ASP A 281 -0.09 -1.30 -26.09
C ASP A 281 -0.94 -2.25 -26.93
N THR A 282 -2.05 -2.67 -26.37
CA THR A 282 -3.03 -3.55 -27.02
C THR A 282 -4.38 -2.88 -27.10
N LYS A 283 -5.23 -3.33 -28.01
CA LYS A 283 -6.56 -2.75 -28.22
C LYS A 283 -7.56 -3.10 -27.09
N SER A 284 -7.24 -4.10 -26.26
CA SER A 284 -8.08 -4.55 -25.14
C SER A 284 -7.36 -4.29 -23.81
N ASN A 285 -7.89 -3.39 -23.03
CA ASN A 285 -7.42 -3.09 -21.67
C ASN A 285 -8.58 -3.18 -20.66
N ALA A 286 -9.52 -4.07 -20.91
CA ALA A 286 -10.55 -4.34 -19.91
C ALA A 286 -9.90 -4.99 -18.68
N GLY A 287 -10.12 -4.42 -17.52
CA GLY A 287 -9.62 -4.94 -16.26
C GLY A 287 -10.12 -6.35 -15.97
N VAL A 288 -9.23 -7.20 -15.48
CA VAL A 288 -9.54 -8.60 -15.15
C VAL A 288 -9.65 -8.75 -13.64
N GLY A 289 -10.86 -8.93 -13.14
CA GLY A 289 -11.11 -9.20 -11.73
C GLY A 289 -11.33 -7.96 -10.87
N SER A 290 -11.49 -6.80 -11.47
CA SER A 290 -12.00 -5.60 -10.81
C SER A 290 -13.49 -5.74 -10.53
N ASP A 291 -14.01 -4.89 -9.68
CA ASP A 291 -15.46 -4.72 -9.57
C ASP A 291 -16.08 -4.38 -10.92
N GLN A 292 -15.33 -3.75 -11.81
CA GLN A 292 -15.74 -3.46 -13.19
C GLN A 292 -16.03 -4.73 -14.02
N SER A 293 -15.23 -5.82 -13.90
CA SER A 293 -15.52 -7.06 -14.61
C SER A 293 -16.87 -7.66 -14.19
N LYS A 294 -17.32 -7.38 -12.97
CA LYS A 294 -18.66 -7.74 -12.47
C LYS A 294 -19.76 -6.89 -13.07
N TRP A 295 -19.44 -5.65 -13.49
CA TRP A 295 -20.40 -4.69 -14.01
C TRP A 295 -20.53 -4.74 -15.54
N THR A 296 -19.43 -4.92 -16.25
CA THR A 296 -19.41 -4.92 -17.72
C THR A 296 -19.65 -6.30 -18.32
N GLY A 297 -19.49 -7.37 -17.55
CA GLY A 297 -19.59 -8.75 -18.04
C GLY A 297 -18.49 -9.13 -19.05
N GLU A 298 -17.47 -8.29 -19.22
CA GLU A 298 -16.37 -8.55 -20.14
C GLU A 298 -15.49 -9.68 -19.60
N LYS A 299 -15.28 -10.70 -20.46
CA LYS A 299 -14.34 -11.78 -20.16
C LYS A 299 -12.92 -11.31 -20.43
N ALA A 300 -12.00 -11.71 -19.53
CA ALA A 300 -10.56 -11.52 -19.75
C ALA A 300 -10.15 -11.96 -21.16
N GLY A 301 -9.57 -11.04 -21.92
CA GLY A 301 -8.86 -11.35 -23.16
C GLY A 301 -7.61 -12.21 -22.91
N ALA A 302 -6.97 -12.67 -23.96
CA ALA A 302 -5.69 -13.36 -23.83
C ALA A 302 -4.66 -12.43 -23.15
N LYS A 303 -3.97 -12.92 -22.13
CA LYS A 303 -2.95 -12.15 -21.40
C LYS A 303 -1.77 -11.88 -22.33
N ILE A 304 -1.63 -10.63 -22.76
CA ILE A 304 -0.51 -10.15 -23.55
C ILE A 304 0.44 -9.40 -22.61
N SER A 305 1.72 -9.71 -22.66
CA SER A 305 2.73 -9.07 -21.83
C SER A 305 3.71 -8.29 -22.72
N VAL A 306 4.33 -7.27 -22.14
CA VAL A 306 5.41 -6.52 -22.80
C VAL A 306 6.59 -7.43 -23.17
N ALA A 307 6.79 -8.52 -22.43
CA ALA A 307 7.78 -9.54 -22.76
C ALA A 307 7.42 -10.35 -24.01
N ASP A 308 6.17 -10.38 -24.42
CA ASP A 308 5.77 -11.01 -25.69
C ASP A 308 6.00 -10.06 -26.88
N GLY A 309 6.81 -9.01 -26.71
CA GLY A 309 7.17 -8.04 -27.76
C GLY A 309 6.17 -6.91 -27.97
N ALA A 310 5.13 -6.81 -27.15
CA ALA A 310 4.21 -5.67 -27.16
C ALA A 310 4.90 -4.43 -26.60
N GLY A 311 4.79 -3.29 -27.28
CA GLY A 311 5.17 -1.98 -26.73
C GLY A 311 4.34 -1.64 -25.49
N GLU A 312 4.78 -0.65 -24.72
CA GLU A 312 3.96 -0.08 -23.64
C GLU A 312 3.33 1.24 -24.08
N LYS A 313 2.12 1.51 -23.60
CA LYS A 313 1.41 2.76 -23.88
C LYS A 313 2.18 3.96 -23.35
N THR A 314 2.17 5.04 -24.13
CA THR A 314 2.50 6.37 -23.62
C THR A 314 1.27 6.93 -22.90
N ILE A 315 1.38 7.19 -21.63
CA ILE A 315 0.26 7.62 -20.80
C ILE A 315 0.18 9.15 -20.78
N THR A 316 -1.00 9.67 -21.09
CA THR A 316 -1.31 11.10 -20.99
C THR A 316 -2.19 11.40 -19.79
N GLN A 317 -2.26 12.68 -19.42
CA GLN A 317 -3.14 13.16 -18.35
C GLN A 317 -4.61 12.84 -18.64
N GLU A 318 -5.02 12.97 -19.91
CA GLU A 318 -6.40 12.71 -20.37
C GLU A 318 -6.74 11.22 -20.28
N MET A 319 -5.82 10.34 -20.69
CA MET A 319 -6.01 8.88 -20.54
C MET A 319 -6.20 8.49 -19.08
N ARG A 320 -5.38 9.08 -18.20
CA ARG A 320 -5.47 8.84 -16.76
C ARG A 320 -6.83 9.31 -16.22
N GLN A 321 -7.27 10.53 -16.56
CA GLN A 321 -8.56 11.06 -16.15
C GLN A 321 -9.71 10.19 -16.68
N LEU A 322 -9.67 9.85 -17.96
CA LEU A 322 -10.70 9.00 -18.56
C LEU A 322 -10.80 7.63 -17.85
N GLY A 323 -9.66 7.04 -17.48
CA GLY A 323 -9.62 5.77 -16.74
C GLY A 323 -10.31 5.87 -15.39
N TYR A 324 -10.15 6.97 -14.68
CA TYR A 324 -10.83 7.24 -13.42
C TYR A 324 -12.34 7.49 -13.62
N ASP A 325 -12.69 8.33 -14.58
CA ASP A 325 -14.09 8.73 -14.83
C ASP A 325 -14.97 7.57 -15.33
N ASN A 326 -14.41 6.63 -16.07
CA ASN A 326 -15.13 5.49 -16.64
C ASN A 326 -14.90 4.17 -15.90
N TRP A 327 -14.23 4.22 -14.73
CA TRP A 327 -13.95 3.08 -13.87
C TRP A 327 -13.04 2.00 -14.48
N THR A 328 -12.25 2.33 -15.51
CA THR A 328 -11.16 1.45 -15.97
C THR A 328 -9.90 1.60 -15.13
N THR A 329 -9.93 2.50 -14.15
CA THR A 329 -8.95 2.62 -13.07
C THR A 329 -9.71 2.75 -11.76
N THR A 330 -9.53 1.78 -10.86
CA THR A 330 -10.25 1.66 -9.58
C THR A 330 -9.28 1.63 -8.41
N ASP A 331 -9.79 1.90 -7.21
CA ASP A 331 -9.01 1.81 -5.96
C ASP A 331 -9.04 0.37 -5.45
N ASP A 332 -7.99 -0.40 -5.79
CA ASP A 332 -7.97 -1.83 -5.53
C ASP A 332 -6.99 -2.25 -4.44
N HIS A 333 -5.80 -1.64 -4.39
CA HIS A 333 -4.72 -2.16 -3.56
C HIS A 333 -3.71 -1.12 -3.11
N GLY A 334 -3.26 -1.26 -1.87
CA GLY A 334 -2.19 -0.48 -1.27
C GLY A 334 -0.88 -1.26 -1.20
N MET A 335 0.23 -0.63 -1.59
CA MET A 335 1.58 -1.20 -1.64
C MET A 335 2.61 -0.15 -1.21
N GLN A 336 3.90 -0.53 -1.14
CA GLN A 336 4.99 0.41 -0.87
C GLN A 336 5.97 0.43 -2.04
N ILE A 337 6.28 1.62 -2.56
CA ILE A 337 7.39 1.82 -3.50
C ILE A 337 8.66 2.18 -2.72
N TYR A 338 9.76 1.47 -3.04
CA TYR A 338 11.00 1.61 -2.28
C TYR A 338 12.28 1.70 -3.13
N GLY A 339 12.21 1.40 -4.42
CA GLY A 339 13.41 1.35 -5.27
C GLY A 339 13.11 1.63 -6.73
N ILE A 340 14.18 1.67 -7.52
CA ILE A 340 14.19 1.72 -8.97
C ILE A 340 15.16 0.66 -9.48
N ALA A 341 14.72 -0.09 -10.48
CA ALA A 341 15.52 -1.03 -11.25
C ALA A 341 15.36 -0.74 -12.74
N LYS A 342 16.26 -1.27 -13.56
CA LYS A 342 16.14 -1.28 -15.02
C LYS A 342 16.12 -2.70 -15.54
N ASP A 343 15.43 -2.93 -16.66
CA ASP A 343 15.48 -4.19 -17.37
C ASP A 343 16.73 -4.29 -18.28
N GLN A 344 16.89 -5.42 -18.96
CA GLN A 344 18.00 -5.66 -19.89
C GLN A 344 18.03 -4.70 -21.09
N ASN A 345 16.94 -3.98 -21.36
CA ASN A 345 16.83 -2.99 -22.42
C ASN A 345 17.04 -1.56 -21.91
N GLY A 346 17.36 -1.39 -20.62
CA GLY A 346 17.58 -0.10 -19.98
C GLY A 346 16.31 0.65 -19.56
N LYS A 347 15.14 0.03 -19.65
CA LYS A 347 13.88 0.61 -19.23
C LYS A 347 13.74 0.56 -17.71
N GLU A 348 13.37 1.69 -17.10
CA GLU A 348 13.23 1.81 -15.65
C GLU A 348 11.87 1.33 -15.13
N TYR A 349 11.91 0.70 -13.95
CA TYR A 349 10.77 0.22 -13.19
C TYR A 349 10.89 0.68 -11.74
N PHE A 350 9.79 0.98 -11.09
CA PHE A 350 9.75 1.06 -9.64
C PHE A 350 9.82 -0.34 -9.02
N MET A 351 10.56 -0.46 -7.92
CA MET A 351 10.56 -1.65 -7.08
C MET A 351 9.49 -1.48 -6.00
N MET A 352 8.62 -2.47 -5.88
CA MET A 352 7.44 -2.43 -5.03
C MET A 352 7.43 -3.61 -4.04
N LYS A 353 7.13 -3.31 -2.77
CA LYS A 353 6.87 -4.28 -1.71
C LYS A 353 5.36 -4.52 -1.61
N ASN A 354 4.95 -5.78 -1.75
CA ASN A 354 3.56 -6.21 -1.62
C ASN A 354 3.32 -6.89 -0.26
N SER A 355 2.05 -7.13 0.08
CA SER A 355 1.59 -7.74 1.35
C SER A 355 0.87 -9.07 1.15
N TRP A 356 1.27 -9.88 0.17
CA TRP A 356 0.67 -11.18 -0.12
C TRP A 356 1.56 -12.38 0.23
N GLY A 357 2.50 -12.19 1.18
CA GLY A 357 3.49 -13.18 1.55
C GLY A 357 4.64 -13.31 0.57
N GLU A 358 5.63 -14.12 0.93
CA GLU A 358 6.76 -14.42 0.06
C GLU A 358 6.35 -15.43 -1.03
N TYR A 359 6.12 -14.95 -2.24
CA TYR A 359 5.80 -15.77 -3.38
C TYR A 359 6.42 -15.20 -4.66
N GLY A 360 6.37 -16.02 -5.72
CA GLY A 360 6.89 -15.63 -7.03
C GLY A 360 8.41 -15.56 -7.09
N PRO A 361 8.97 -15.13 -8.24
CA PRO A 361 10.41 -15.13 -8.48
C PRO A 361 11.17 -14.13 -7.60
N TYR A 362 10.48 -13.11 -7.10
CA TYR A 362 11.07 -12.03 -6.31
C TYR A 362 10.60 -12.05 -4.85
N LYS A 363 10.11 -13.19 -4.34
CA LYS A 363 9.75 -13.40 -2.93
C LYS A 363 8.84 -12.31 -2.36
N GLY A 364 7.76 -11.98 -3.08
CA GLY A 364 6.77 -10.97 -2.67
C GLY A 364 7.08 -9.53 -3.11
N PHE A 365 8.27 -9.28 -3.68
CA PHE A 365 8.58 -8.01 -4.32
C PHE A 365 8.14 -8.00 -5.79
N TRP A 366 7.94 -6.82 -6.35
CA TRP A 366 7.45 -6.62 -7.70
C TRP A 366 8.20 -5.49 -8.42
N TYR A 367 8.12 -5.50 -9.75
CA TYR A 367 8.58 -4.41 -10.60
C TYR A 367 7.40 -3.78 -11.34
N VAL A 368 7.30 -2.45 -11.25
CA VAL A 368 6.19 -1.67 -11.81
C VAL A 368 6.76 -0.69 -12.83
N SER A 369 6.33 -0.81 -14.08
CA SER A 369 6.80 0.10 -15.12
C SER A 369 6.35 1.54 -14.83
N LYS A 370 7.13 2.53 -15.30
CA LYS A 370 6.76 3.94 -15.16
C LYS A 370 5.42 4.26 -15.83
N PRO A 371 5.09 3.75 -17.04
CA PRO A 371 3.76 3.90 -17.63
C PRO A 371 2.64 3.30 -16.77
N TYR A 372 2.85 2.12 -16.16
CA TYR A 372 1.84 1.54 -15.26
C TYR A 372 1.57 2.47 -14.06
N ALA A 373 2.63 2.92 -13.39
CA ALA A 373 2.52 3.86 -12.29
C ALA A 373 1.82 5.16 -12.71
N ALA A 374 2.18 5.73 -13.87
CA ALA A 374 1.54 6.93 -14.40
C ALA A 374 0.03 6.74 -14.63
N TYR A 375 -0.38 5.57 -15.14
CA TYR A 375 -1.78 5.30 -15.48
C TYR A 375 -2.62 4.92 -14.28
N LYS A 376 -2.11 4.01 -13.44
CA LYS A 376 -2.93 3.27 -12.46
C LYS A 376 -2.78 3.74 -11.00
N THR A 377 -1.93 4.72 -10.72
CA THR A 377 -1.84 5.31 -9.38
C THR A 377 -3.13 6.04 -9.01
N MET A 378 -3.76 5.69 -7.91
CA MET A 378 -4.84 6.48 -7.31
C MET A 378 -4.25 7.66 -6.55
N ASN A 379 -3.45 7.39 -5.54
CA ASN A 379 -2.70 8.36 -4.77
C ASN A 379 -1.42 7.76 -4.19
N ILE A 380 -0.56 8.62 -3.70
CA ILE A 380 0.56 8.22 -2.84
C ILE A 380 0.48 8.96 -1.51
N VAL A 381 0.99 8.34 -0.44
CA VAL A 381 1.28 9.06 0.81
C VAL A 381 2.77 9.04 1.03
N ILE A 382 3.33 10.21 1.23
CA ILE A 382 4.77 10.46 1.23
C ILE A 382 5.14 11.49 2.30
N ASN A 383 6.39 11.44 2.78
CA ASN A 383 6.91 12.50 3.63
C ASN A 383 7.05 13.79 2.81
N LYS A 384 6.53 14.91 3.32
CA LYS A 384 6.58 16.22 2.63
C LYS A 384 8.01 16.65 2.27
N ASN A 385 9.02 16.20 3.04
CA ASN A 385 10.42 16.49 2.75
C ASN A 385 10.98 15.71 1.56
N ALA A 386 10.31 14.65 1.12
CA ALA A 386 10.64 13.91 -0.09
C ALA A 386 10.13 14.61 -1.36
N VAL A 387 9.15 15.51 -1.22
CA VAL A 387 8.59 16.27 -2.35
C VAL A 387 9.59 17.35 -2.78
N PRO A 388 9.89 17.51 -4.09
CA PRO A 388 10.79 18.55 -4.60
C PRO A 388 10.42 19.96 -4.13
N LYS A 389 11.41 20.78 -3.81
CA LYS A 389 11.19 22.11 -3.18
C LYS A 389 10.29 23.03 -4.00
N ASP A 390 10.43 23.03 -5.31
CA ASP A 390 9.60 23.82 -6.22
C ASP A 390 8.13 23.39 -6.18
N ILE A 391 7.86 22.07 -6.13
CA ILE A 391 6.50 21.53 -5.99
C ILE A 391 5.94 21.84 -4.61
N ARG A 392 6.72 21.66 -3.53
CA ARG A 392 6.27 22.05 -2.18
C ARG A 392 5.84 23.50 -2.11
N LYS A 393 6.62 24.39 -2.74
CA LYS A 393 6.27 25.81 -2.81
C LYS A 393 4.95 26.06 -3.54
N LYS A 394 4.67 25.34 -4.63
CA LYS A 394 3.39 25.43 -5.38
C LYS A 394 2.22 24.93 -4.54
N LEU A 395 2.43 23.90 -3.72
CA LEU A 395 1.43 23.28 -2.86
C LEU A 395 1.23 24.00 -1.51
N GLY A 396 2.15 24.86 -1.12
CA GLY A 396 2.12 25.53 0.20
C GLY A 396 2.41 24.61 1.38
N ILE A 397 3.27 23.58 1.21
CA ILE A 397 3.59 22.56 2.22
C ILE A 397 5.08 22.53 2.59
#